data_ade217a130fe107bb836bcc0e73f2f4a
#
_entry.id   ade217a130fe107bb836bcc0e73f2f4a
#
_cell.length_a   1.000
_cell.length_b   1.000
_cell.length_c   1.000
_cell.angle_alpha   90.00
_cell.angle_beta   90.00
_cell.angle_gamma   90.00
#
_symmetry.space_group_name_H-M   'P 1'
#
loop_
_entity.id
_entity.type
_entity.pdbx_description
1 polymer ?
#
loop_
_entity_poly.entity_id
_entity_poly.type
_entity_poly.pdbx_seq_one_letter_code
_entity_poly.pdbx_strand_id
1 'polypeptide(L)'
;HATYEQQENGKIVFDGIVALAKANLAAGVPVGLGTDVGCPYITHYDMWRELHYFVKYCGVTPAFALYSATKLNARLAGIGDLTGSIEADKQADLIVCSDNPLQNLSALRELDMVVKGGYRIDKPQIKKMDEVERELDKFL
;
A
#
# COMPACT_ATOMS: atom_id res chain seq x y z
N HIS A 1 -12.23 22.44 8.17
CA HIS A 1 -12.03 22.63 6.73
C HIS A 1 -10.66 23.28 6.50
N ALA A 2 -9.88 22.77 5.57
CA ALA A 2 -8.60 23.37 5.18
C ALA A 2 -8.84 24.75 4.53
N THR A 3 -7.95 25.72 4.78
CA THR A 3 -7.98 27.01 4.12
C THR A 3 -7.64 26.86 2.63
N TYR A 4 -7.97 27.86 1.81
CA TYR A 4 -7.59 27.87 0.40
C TYR A 4 -6.07 27.70 0.20
N GLU A 5 -5.28 28.43 0.97
CA GLU A 5 -3.81 28.34 0.93
C GLU A 5 -3.29 26.93 1.29
N GLN A 6 -3.90 26.28 2.30
CA GLN A 6 -3.56 24.89 2.65
C GLN A 6 -3.89 23.89 1.54
N GLN A 7 -5.01 24.12 0.83
CA GLN A 7 -5.41 23.26 -0.30
C GLN A 7 -4.45 23.43 -1.49
N GLU A 8 -4.09 24.66 -1.85
CA GLU A 8 -3.12 24.93 -2.92
C GLU A 8 -1.74 24.36 -2.60
N ASN A 9 -1.23 24.60 -1.39
CA ASN A 9 0.04 24.05 -0.95
C ASN A 9 0.03 22.51 -0.93
N GLY A 10 -1.06 21.91 -0.46
CA GLY A 10 -1.25 20.47 -0.47
C GLY A 10 -1.19 19.90 -1.90
N LYS A 11 -1.82 20.58 -2.86
CA LYS A 11 -1.77 20.17 -4.28
C LYS A 11 -0.36 20.26 -4.86
N ILE A 12 0.36 21.35 -4.61
CA ILE A 12 1.74 21.53 -5.08
C ILE A 12 2.64 20.41 -4.54
N VAL A 13 2.54 20.11 -3.24
CA VAL A 13 3.30 19.03 -2.58
C VAL A 13 2.95 17.68 -3.20
N PHE A 14 1.66 17.38 -3.37
CA PHE A 14 1.20 16.14 -3.95
C PHE A 14 1.71 15.96 -5.39
N ASP A 15 1.55 16.97 -6.24
CA ASP A 15 2.03 16.94 -7.62
C ASP A 15 3.55 16.72 -7.68
N GLY A 16 4.30 17.36 -6.77
CA GLY A 16 5.75 17.19 -6.63
C GLY A 16 6.15 15.76 -6.23
N ILE A 17 5.46 15.16 -5.26
CA ILE A 17 5.69 13.78 -4.83
C ILE A 17 5.44 12.80 -5.97
N VAL A 18 4.33 12.96 -6.69
CA VAL A 18 3.99 12.11 -7.84
C VAL A 18 5.03 12.26 -8.97
N ALA A 19 5.43 13.48 -9.28
CA ALA A 19 6.46 13.76 -10.29
C ALA A 19 7.81 13.11 -9.91
N LEU A 20 8.22 13.22 -8.66
CA LEU A 20 9.46 12.61 -8.15
C LEU A 20 9.38 11.07 -8.21
N ALA A 21 8.26 10.48 -7.80
CA ALA A 21 8.08 9.03 -7.87
C ALA A 21 8.19 8.53 -9.32
N LYS A 22 7.53 9.19 -10.27
CA LYS A 22 7.62 8.87 -11.71
C LYS A 22 9.06 9.01 -12.25
N ALA A 23 9.77 10.07 -11.88
CA ALA A 23 11.14 10.28 -12.30
C ALA A 23 12.07 9.18 -11.77
N ASN A 24 11.94 8.80 -10.51
CA ASN A 24 12.69 7.70 -9.90
C ASN A 24 12.41 6.36 -10.60
N LEU A 25 11.15 6.06 -10.87
CA LEU A 25 10.75 4.84 -11.59
C LEU A 25 11.36 4.82 -13.02
N ALA A 26 11.28 5.93 -13.75
CA ALA A 26 11.86 6.06 -15.09
C ALA A 26 13.39 5.90 -15.07
N ALA A 27 14.05 6.35 -14.02
CA ALA A 27 15.49 6.22 -13.83
C ALA A 27 15.91 4.80 -13.30
N GLY A 28 14.97 3.89 -13.09
CA GLY A 28 15.24 2.55 -12.56
C GLY A 28 15.59 2.54 -11.07
N VAL A 29 15.33 3.61 -10.34
CA VAL A 29 15.52 3.67 -8.89
C VAL A 29 14.46 2.80 -8.22
N PRO A 30 14.84 1.89 -7.32
CA PRO A 30 13.87 1.09 -6.56
C PRO A 30 12.97 1.97 -5.70
N VAL A 31 11.65 1.90 -5.93
CA VAL A 31 10.64 2.66 -5.17
C VAL A 31 9.84 1.68 -4.32
N GLY A 32 10.07 1.69 -3.01
CA GLY A 32 9.27 0.97 -2.03
C GLY A 32 8.03 1.76 -1.63
N LEU A 33 7.05 1.09 -1.02
CA LEU A 33 5.79 1.70 -0.57
C LEU A 33 5.69 1.69 0.95
N GLY A 34 5.10 2.75 1.49
CA GLY A 34 4.79 2.90 2.91
C GLY A 34 3.73 3.96 3.13
N THR A 35 2.95 3.83 4.20
CA THR A 35 1.82 4.72 4.48
C THR A 35 2.18 5.89 5.37
N ASP A 36 3.33 5.86 6.04
CA ASP A 36 3.70 6.84 7.08
C ASP A 36 2.61 7.00 8.16
N VAL A 37 2.10 5.85 8.64
CA VAL A 37 1.01 5.79 9.61
C VAL A 37 1.32 6.59 10.88
N GLY A 38 0.31 7.30 11.39
CA GLY A 38 0.44 8.19 12.55
C GLY A 38 0.12 9.64 12.20
N CYS A 39 0.04 9.99 10.92
CA CYS A 39 -0.49 11.26 10.46
C CYS A 39 -2.03 11.26 10.38
N PRO A 40 -2.71 12.42 10.41
CA PRO A 40 -4.15 12.49 10.22
C PRO A 40 -4.60 11.80 8.93
N TYR A 41 -5.70 11.07 8.98
CA TYR A 41 -6.29 10.28 7.88
C TYR A 41 -5.41 9.11 7.36
N ILE A 42 -4.28 8.81 7.98
CA ILE A 42 -3.44 7.67 7.61
C ILE A 42 -3.56 6.58 8.67
N THR A 43 -4.28 5.52 8.33
CA THR A 43 -4.60 4.42 9.23
C THR A 43 -3.68 3.22 9.00
N HIS A 44 -3.46 2.43 10.06
CA HIS A 44 -2.58 1.24 10.02
C HIS A 44 -3.14 0.07 9.19
N TYR A 45 -4.41 0.15 8.77
CA TYR A 45 -5.07 -0.90 7.99
C TYR A 45 -5.27 -0.55 6.51
N ASP A 46 -4.80 0.62 6.06
CA ASP A 46 -5.09 1.15 4.72
C ASP A 46 -3.92 1.04 3.73
N MET A 47 -2.96 0.14 3.97
CA MET A 47 -1.84 -0.08 3.04
C MET A 47 -2.32 -0.39 1.60
N TRP A 48 -3.49 -0.99 1.44
CA TRP A 48 -4.05 -1.28 0.13
C TRP A 48 -4.35 -0.02 -0.69
N ARG A 49 -4.67 1.12 -0.04
CA ARG A 49 -4.89 2.42 -0.70
C ARG A 49 -3.59 2.96 -1.28
N GLU A 50 -2.47 2.75 -0.59
CA GLU A 50 -1.16 3.14 -1.08
C GLU A 50 -0.82 2.44 -2.41
N LEU A 51 -1.12 1.14 -2.51
CA LEU A 51 -0.96 0.40 -3.77
C LEU A 51 -1.89 0.96 -4.85
N HIS A 52 -3.14 1.26 -4.50
CA HIS A 52 -4.12 1.84 -5.42
C HIS A 52 -3.66 3.21 -5.95
N TYR A 53 -3.18 4.09 -5.07
CA TYR A 53 -2.68 5.41 -5.45
C TYR A 53 -1.40 5.32 -6.30
N PHE A 54 -0.54 4.36 -6.00
CA PHE A 54 0.65 4.13 -6.81
C PHE A 54 0.31 3.75 -8.26
N VAL A 55 -0.68 2.89 -8.45
CA VAL A 55 -1.23 2.58 -9.78
C VAL A 55 -1.88 3.82 -10.40
N LYS A 56 -2.79 4.48 -9.68
CA LYS A 56 -3.60 5.59 -10.19
C LYS A 56 -2.75 6.79 -10.59
N TYR A 57 -1.83 7.21 -9.74
CA TYR A 57 -1.07 8.46 -9.91
C TYR A 57 0.29 8.27 -10.56
N CYS A 58 0.97 7.15 -10.33
CA CYS A 58 2.27 6.88 -10.94
C CYS A 58 2.20 6.05 -12.22
N GLY A 59 1.05 5.44 -12.52
CA GLY A 59 0.84 4.69 -13.77
C GLY A 59 1.51 3.32 -13.81
N VAL A 60 1.86 2.76 -12.64
CA VAL A 60 2.42 1.41 -12.56
C VAL A 60 1.31 0.35 -12.68
N THR A 61 1.69 -0.89 -12.98
CA THR A 61 0.73 -1.99 -12.98
C THR A 61 0.40 -2.47 -11.56
N PRO A 62 -0.79 -3.07 -11.31
CA PRO A 62 -1.09 -3.70 -10.02
C PRO A 62 -0.04 -4.73 -9.59
N ALA A 63 0.49 -5.52 -10.53
CA ALA A 63 1.55 -6.48 -10.27
C ALA A 63 2.83 -5.80 -9.75
N PHE A 64 3.21 -4.66 -10.34
CA PHE A 64 4.37 -3.90 -9.89
C PHE A 64 4.12 -3.25 -8.51
N ALA A 65 2.92 -2.73 -8.26
CA ALA A 65 2.57 -2.18 -6.94
C ALA A 65 2.65 -3.26 -5.85
N LEU A 66 2.13 -4.45 -6.09
CA LEU A 66 2.24 -5.60 -5.18
C LEU A 66 3.71 -6.03 -4.97
N TYR A 67 4.49 -6.11 -6.04
CA TYR A 67 5.92 -6.40 -5.95
C TYR A 67 6.66 -5.35 -5.09
N SER A 68 6.37 -4.06 -5.30
CA SER A 68 6.98 -2.97 -4.54
C SER A 68 6.63 -3.03 -3.05
N ALA A 69 5.35 -3.30 -2.73
CA ALA A 69 4.87 -3.40 -1.35
C ALA A 69 5.34 -4.66 -0.60
N THR A 70 5.84 -5.67 -1.30
CA THR A 70 6.22 -6.97 -0.72
C THR A 70 7.71 -7.27 -0.93
N LYS A 71 8.07 -7.91 -2.03
CA LYS A 71 9.44 -8.40 -2.29
C LYS A 71 10.47 -7.26 -2.34
N LEU A 72 10.13 -6.15 -2.99
CA LEU A 72 11.04 -5.00 -3.08
C LEU A 72 11.22 -4.34 -1.71
N ASN A 73 10.14 -4.10 -0.97
CA ASN A 73 10.21 -3.55 0.38
C ASN A 73 11.05 -4.41 1.33
N ALA A 74 10.84 -5.74 1.31
CA ALA A 74 11.63 -6.65 2.13
C ALA A 74 13.13 -6.58 1.78
N ARG A 75 13.46 -6.47 0.49
CA ARG A 75 14.86 -6.30 0.03
C ARG A 75 15.44 -4.97 0.47
N LEU A 76 14.69 -3.86 0.34
CA LEU A 76 15.15 -2.53 0.78
C LEU A 76 15.32 -2.44 2.29
N ALA A 77 14.52 -3.18 3.04
CA ALA A 77 14.64 -3.31 4.50
C ALA A 77 15.76 -4.27 4.95
N GLY A 78 16.44 -4.96 4.03
CA GLY A 78 17.50 -5.92 4.34
C GLY A 78 17.00 -7.25 4.91
N ILE A 79 15.71 -7.56 4.74
CA ILE A 79 15.06 -8.80 5.23
C ILE A 79 14.51 -9.67 4.09
N GLY A 80 14.95 -9.43 2.86
CA GLY A 80 14.46 -10.13 1.67
C GLY A 80 14.68 -11.65 1.68
N ASP A 81 15.68 -12.12 2.41
CA ASP A 81 15.94 -13.56 2.60
C ASP A 81 14.95 -14.20 3.59
N LEU A 82 14.34 -13.39 4.47
CA LEU A 82 13.42 -13.86 5.49
C LEU A 82 11.96 -13.83 5.04
N THR A 83 11.55 -12.82 4.26
CA THR A 83 10.14 -12.59 3.92
C THR A 83 9.99 -11.81 2.60
N GLY A 84 8.76 -11.43 2.26
CA GLY A 84 8.43 -10.59 1.09
C GLY A 84 8.09 -11.36 -0.18
N SER A 85 8.27 -12.68 -0.20
CA SER A 85 7.88 -13.57 -1.31
C SER A 85 7.53 -14.96 -0.79
N ILE A 86 6.70 -15.66 -1.54
CA ILE A 86 6.30 -17.05 -1.25
C ILE A 86 7.36 -17.97 -1.85
N GLU A 87 8.33 -18.33 -1.06
CA GLU A 87 9.46 -19.20 -1.43
C GLU A 87 9.73 -20.18 -0.27
N ALA A 88 10.27 -21.36 -0.58
CA ALA A 88 10.70 -22.32 0.45
C ALA A 88 11.69 -21.65 1.42
N ASP A 89 11.68 -22.08 2.67
CA ASP A 89 12.54 -21.64 3.76
C ASP A 89 12.34 -20.17 4.21
N LYS A 90 11.39 -19.43 3.62
CA LYS A 90 10.99 -18.10 4.11
C LYS A 90 9.91 -18.18 5.18
N GLN A 91 9.88 -17.14 5.99
CA GLN A 91 8.85 -16.95 7.00
C GLN A 91 7.46 -16.87 6.35
N ALA A 92 6.51 -17.63 6.87
CA ALA A 92 5.14 -17.61 6.39
C ALA A 92 4.43 -16.34 6.89
N ASP A 93 4.59 -15.25 6.14
CA ASP A 93 3.88 -13.98 6.25
C ASP A 93 3.03 -13.81 4.99
N LEU A 94 1.74 -14.15 5.08
CA LEU A 94 0.84 -14.26 3.94
C LEU A 94 -0.49 -13.55 4.22
N ILE A 95 -1.10 -13.05 3.17
CA ILE A 95 -2.50 -12.60 3.17
C ILE A 95 -3.28 -13.37 2.11
N VAL A 96 -4.53 -13.67 2.40
CA VAL A 96 -5.48 -14.30 1.47
C VAL A 96 -6.69 -13.41 1.33
N CYS A 97 -7.09 -13.16 0.11
CA CYS A 97 -8.30 -12.41 -0.25
C CYS A 97 -9.14 -13.22 -1.25
N SER A 98 -10.45 -12.98 -1.28
CA SER A 98 -11.40 -13.73 -2.10
C SER A 98 -11.22 -13.45 -3.59
N ASP A 99 -10.87 -12.21 -3.94
CA ASP A 99 -10.72 -11.77 -5.32
C ASP A 99 -9.25 -11.62 -5.72
N ASN A 100 -9.00 -11.56 -7.03
CA ASN A 100 -7.65 -11.42 -7.56
C ASN A 100 -7.15 -9.97 -7.49
N PRO A 101 -6.17 -9.64 -6.61
CA PRO A 101 -5.65 -8.29 -6.45
C PRO A 101 -4.87 -7.77 -7.68
N LEU A 102 -4.47 -8.64 -8.60
CA LEU A 102 -3.87 -8.24 -9.88
C LEU A 102 -4.89 -7.60 -10.83
N GLN A 103 -6.16 -7.91 -10.66
CA GLN A 103 -7.27 -7.33 -11.43
C GLN A 103 -7.91 -6.16 -10.70
N ASN A 104 -8.03 -6.26 -9.37
CA ASN A 104 -8.65 -5.25 -8.53
C ASN A 104 -7.97 -5.17 -7.16
N LEU A 105 -7.19 -4.13 -6.94
CA LEU A 105 -6.49 -3.92 -5.67
C LEU A 105 -7.42 -3.74 -4.47
N SER A 106 -8.71 -3.37 -4.69
CA SER A 106 -9.69 -3.30 -3.61
C SER A 106 -9.97 -4.66 -2.95
N ALA A 107 -9.60 -5.78 -3.59
CA ALA A 107 -9.61 -7.10 -2.97
C ALA A 107 -8.79 -7.18 -1.67
N LEU A 108 -7.79 -6.32 -1.54
CA LEU A 108 -6.95 -6.24 -0.33
C LEU A 108 -7.59 -5.45 0.83
N ARG A 109 -8.75 -4.83 0.61
CA ARG A 109 -9.47 -4.07 1.64
C ARG A 109 -10.07 -4.97 2.72
N GLU A 110 -10.43 -6.20 2.32
CA GLU A 110 -11.00 -7.21 3.21
C GLU A 110 -10.29 -8.53 2.98
N LEU A 111 -9.68 -9.05 4.02
CA LEU A 111 -8.87 -10.25 3.95
C LEU A 111 -9.64 -11.45 4.53
N ASP A 112 -9.59 -12.58 3.84
CA ASP A 112 -10.13 -13.84 4.35
C ASP A 112 -9.24 -14.43 5.43
N MET A 113 -7.92 -14.24 5.29
CA MET A 113 -6.96 -14.79 6.23
C MET A 113 -5.66 -13.98 6.21
N VAL A 114 -5.04 -13.89 7.36
CA VAL A 114 -3.64 -13.44 7.53
C VAL A 114 -2.86 -14.58 8.18
N VAL A 115 -1.68 -14.85 7.66
CA VAL A 115 -0.68 -15.71 8.31
C VAL A 115 0.50 -14.82 8.69
N LYS A 116 0.89 -14.83 9.94
CA LYS A 116 2.03 -14.07 10.47
C LYS A 116 2.97 -14.99 11.24
N GLY A 117 4.19 -15.16 10.71
CA GLY A 117 5.16 -16.06 11.31
C GLY A 117 4.65 -17.50 11.44
N GLY A 118 3.81 -17.95 10.49
CA GLY A 118 3.17 -19.26 10.54
C GLY A 118 1.87 -19.32 11.36
N TYR A 119 1.53 -18.30 12.14
CA TYR A 119 0.27 -18.23 12.87
C TYR A 119 -0.87 -17.76 11.98
N ARG A 120 -1.94 -18.54 11.93
CA ARG A 120 -3.13 -18.26 11.12
C ARG A 120 -4.16 -17.42 11.88
N ILE A 121 -4.68 -16.38 11.22
CA ILE A 121 -5.77 -15.52 11.70
C ILE A 121 -6.84 -15.52 10.61
N ASP A 122 -7.97 -16.19 10.88
CA ASP A 122 -9.10 -16.24 9.96
C ASP A 122 -9.98 -15.00 10.09
N LYS A 123 -10.45 -14.47 8.96
CA LYS A 123 -11.35 -13.31 8.89
C LYS A 123 -10.94 -12.20 9.86
N PRO A 124 -9.71 -11.64 9.70
CA PRO A 124 -9.21 -10.63 10.64
C PRO A 124 -10.19 -9.47 10.72
N GLN A 125 -10.57 -9.09 11.94
CA GLN A 125 -11.49 -7.98 12.18
C GLN A 125 -10.70 -6.77 12.68
N ILE A 126 -10.87 -5.66 11.98
CA ILE A 126 -10.29 -4.37 12.37
C ILE A 126 -11.42 -3.36 12.50
N LYS A 127 -11.49 -2.66 13.62
CA LYS A 127 -12.42 -1.54 13.78
C LYS A 127 -11.95 -0.39 12.91
N LYS A 128 -12.63 -0.18 11.81
CA LYS A 128 -12.38 0.94 10.89
C LYS A 128 -13.02 2.23 11.42
N MET A 129 -12.51 3.36 10.97
CA MET A 129 -13.04 4.69 11.27
C MET A 129 -13.91 5.13 10.08
N ASP A 130 -15.22 4.94 10.16
CA ASP A 130 -16.16 5.16 9.05
C ASP A 130 -16.07 6.55 8.41
N GLU A 131 -15.78 7.58 9.21
CA GLU A 131 -15.61 8.95 8.71
C GLU A 131 -14.36 9.06 7.84
N VAL A 132 -13.25 8.48 8.29
CA VAL A 132 -11.98 8.45 7.55
C VAL A 132 -12.14 7.64 6.26
N GLU A 133 -12.76 6.46 6.34
CA GLU A 133 -13.02 5.63 5.16
C GLU A 133 -13.83 6.38 4.10
N ARG A 134 -14.92 7.04 4.49
CA ARG A 134 -15.75 7.84 3.56
C ARG A 134 -15.00 8.99 2.90
N GLU A 135 -14.12 9.67 3.64
CA GLU A 135 -13.32 10.76 3.07
C GLU A 135 -12.26 10.21 2.09
N LEU A 136 -11.58 9.12 2.44
CA LEU A 136 -10.56 8.53 1.59
C LEU A 136 -11.14 7.83 0.34
N ASP A 137 -12.34 7.27 0.43
CA ASP A 137 -13.03 6.62 -0.71
C ASP A 137 -13.35 7.60 -1.85
N LYS A 138 -13.37 8.91 -1.58
CA LYS A 138 -13.54 9.95 -2.63
C LYS A 138 -12.37 10.01 -3.61
N PHE A 139 -11.24 9.42 -3.27
CA PHE A 139 -10.01 9.43 -4.08
C PHE A 139 -9.73 8.12 -4.81
N LEU A 140 -10.61 7.13 -4.72
CA LEU A 140 -10.51 5.85 -5.42
C LEU A 140 -10.83 5.91 -6.91
#